data_3d77ee4586287069d5f87076c7479d3b
#
_entry.id   3d77ee4586287069d5f87076c7479d3b
#
_cell.length_a   1.000
_cell.length_b   1.000
_cell.length_c   1.000
_cell.angle_alpha   90.00
_cell.angle_beta   90.00
_cell.angle_gamma   90.00
#
_symmetry.space_group_name_H-M   'P 1'
#
loop_
_entity.id
_entity.type
_entity.pdbx_description
1 polymer ?
#
loop_
_entity_poly.entity_id
_entity_poly.type
_entity_poly.pdbx_seq_one_letter_code
_entity_poly.pdbx_strand_id
1 'polypeptide(L)'
;WKKYSENISNTLMDLGVKRAVTLGAFFGQVAHTLPVPIFGVSDDPTFHSRFNVLPTNYSGPTGITSVVGHDLRKNGIETSGLWAAVPHYLSSGAYPKGIGALLNKTSEILKIDIDDSGIQSEGQQFETKISKAMENSQDLAEYVSKLEEAEVNIEDSFSEDNLVEQIEDFLNNEGGEF
;
A
#
# COMPACT_ATOMS: atom_id res chain seq x y z
N TRP A 1 -12.40 -18.47 4.44
CA TRP A 1 -12.28 -17.06 4.85
C TRP A 1 -13.35 -16.67 5.86
N LYS A 2 -14.63 -17.04 5.66
CA LYS A 2 -15.76 -16.67 6.53
C LYS A 2 -15.47 -16.98 8.01
N LYS A 3 -15.16 -18.26 8.34
CA LYS A 3 -14.86 -18.69 9.72
C LYS A 3 -13.65 -17.96 10.33
N TYR A 4 -12.64 -17.65 9.51
CA TYR A 4 -11.46 -16.91 9.95
C TYR A 4 -11.81 -15.47 10.32
N SER A 5 -12.55 -14.79 9.46
CA SER A 5 -13.00 -13.41 9.66
C SER A 5 -13.95 -13.30 10.87
N GLU A 6 -14.90 -14.24 11.04
CA GLU A 6 -15.79 -14.31 12.18
C GLU A 6 -15.01 -14.48 13.51
N ASN A 7 -13.99 -15.33 13.53
CA ASN A 7 -13.17 -15.55 14.73
C ASN A 7 -12.39 -14.28 15.11
N ILE A 8 -11.81 -13.58 14.13
CA ILE A 8 -11.11 -12.31 14.39
C ILE A 8 -12.10 -11.28 14.93
N SER A 9 -13.25 -11.10 14.29
CA SER A 9 -14.25 -10.15 14.73
C SER A 9 -14.73 -10.42 16.15
N ASN A 10 -15.03 -11.67 16.48
CA ASN A 10 -15.48 -12.05 17.81
C ASN A 10 -14.39 -11.77 18.86
N THR A 11 -13.14 -12.15 18.58
CA THR A 11 -12.03 -11.90 19.49
C THR A 11 -11.83 -10.40 19.75
N LEU A 12 -11.89 -9.57 18.70
CA LEU A 12 -11.73 -8.12 18.86
C LEU A 12 -12.90 -7.48 19.61
N MET A 13 -14.13 -7.99 19.43
CA MET A 13 -15.29 -7.55 20.21
C MET A 13 -15.14 -7.94 21.68
N ASP A 14 -14.72 -9.16 21.99
CA ASP A 14 -14.50 -9.64 23.35
C ASP A 14 -13.42 -8.82 24.08
N LEU A 15 -12.40 -8.37 23.33
CA LEU A 15 -11.36 -7.45 23.82
C LEU A 15 -11.82 -6.00 23.93
N GLY A 16 -13.04 -5.68 23.54
CA GLY A 16 -13.60 -4.33 23.60
C GLY A 16 -12.99 -3.34 22.59
N VAL A 17 -12.40 -3.84 21.50
CA VAL A 17 -11.82 -2.99 20.45
C VAL A 17 -12.91 -2.13 19.82
N LYS A 18 -12.65 -0.84 19.67
CA LYS A 18 -13.58 0.14 19.08
C LYS A 18 -13.18 0.57 17.68
N ARG A 19 -11.89 0.57 17.37
CA ARG A 19 -11.35 0.98 16.09
C ARG A 19 -10.30 -0.01 15.60
N ALA A 20 -10.27 -0.26 14.30
CA ALA A 20 -9.31 -1.12 13.64
C ALA A 20 -8.82 -0.45 12.35
N VAL A 21 -7.55 -0.64 12.03
CA VAL A 21 -6.98 -0.24 10.74
C VAL A 21 -6.36 -1.49 10.10
N THR A 22 -6.78 -1.80 8.87
CA THR A 22 -6.14 -2.84 8.07
C THR A 22 -5.10 -2.19 7.16
N LEU A 23 -3.93 -2.82 7.04
CA LEU A 23 -2.82 -2.32 6.25
C LEU A 23 -2.50 -3.25 5.09
N GLY A 24 -2.20 -2.68 3.95
CA GLY A 24 -1.78 -3.39 2.76
C GLY A 24 -0.87 -2.54 1.88
N ALA A 25 -0.33 -3.18 0.85
CA ALA A 25 0.42 -2.52 -0.20
C ALA A 25 0.14 -3.20 -1.54
N PHE A 26 0.40 -2.47 -2.62
CA PHE A 26 0.33 -2.99 -3.98
C PHE A 26 1.39 -2.30 -4.83
N PHE A 27 1.83 -2.97 -5.90
CA PHE A 27 2.73 -2.36 -6.86
C PHE A 27 1.97 -1.39 -7.78
N GLY A 28 2.54 -0.19 -7.96
CA GLY A 28 1.95 0.86 -8.78
C GLY A 28 2.99 1.58 -9.63
N GLN A 29 2.54 2.27 -10.65
CA GLN A 29 3.37 3.14 -11.49
C GLN A 29 3.62 4.46 -10.75
N VAL A 30 4.40 4.40 -9.67
CA VAL A 30 4.73 5.55 -8.82
C VAL A 30 6.24 5.70 -8.69
N ALA A 31 6.71 6.95 -8.60
CA ALA A 31 8.13 7.23 -8.40
C ALA A 31 8.49 7.13 -6.91
N HIS A 32 9.62 6.48 -6.58
CA HIS A 32 10.10 6.39 -5.21
C HIS A 32 10.55 7.72 -4.61
N THR A 33 10.88 8.69 -5.47
CA THR A 33 11.31 10.05 -5.12
C THR A 33 10.15 10.91 -4.59
N LEU A 34 8.93 10.60 -5.00
CA LEU A 34 7.72 11.33 -4.59
C LEU A 34 7.15 10.81 -3.26
N PRO A 35 6.27 11.58 -2.58
CA PRO A 35 5.52 11.08 -1.44
C PRO A 35 4.74 9.81 -1.79
N VAL A 36 4.72 8.84 -0.87
CA VAL A 36 4.01 7.57 -1.10
C VAL A 36 2.51 7.80 -1.16
N PRO A 37 1.83 7.47 -2.26
CA PRO A 37 0.38 7.54 -2.33
C PRO A 37 -0.25 6.51 -1.38
N ILE A 38 -1.11 6.98 -0.49
CA ILE A 38 -1.89 6.13 0.44
C ILE A 38 -3.36 6.16 0.02
N PHE A 39 -3.89 4.99 -0.23
CA PHE A 39 -5.30 4.76 -0.54
C PHE A 39 -6.05 4.37 0.69
N GLY A 40 -7.27 4.86 0.82
CA GLY A 40 -8.09 4.60 1.99
C GLY A 40 -9.46 4.02 1.63
N VAL A 41 -9.95 3.13 2.48
CA VAL A 41 -11.32 2.60 2.44
C VAL A 41 -11.94 2.79 3.83
N SER A 42 -13.09 3.44 3.89
CA SER A 42 -13.84 3.66 5.13
C SER A 42 -15.31 3.92 4.82
N ASP A 43 -16.19 3.66 5.78
CA ASP A 43 -17.60 4.03 5.68
C ASP A 43 -17.85 5.51 6.07
N ASP A 44 -16.83 6.21 6.63
CA ASP A 44 -16.90 7.64 6.92
C ASP A 44 -16.71 8.45 5.62
N PRO A 45 -17.75 9.19 5.15
CA PRO A 45 -17.64 9.97 3.92
C PRO A 45 -16.61 11.10 3.97
N THR A 46 -16.16 11.51 5.15
CA THR A 46 -15.14 12.54 5.34
C THR A 46 -13.73 11.98 5.42
N PHE A 47 -13.58 10.65 5.42
CA PHE A 47 -12.32 9.97 5.66
C PHE A 47 -11.18 10.43 4.74
N HIS A 48 -11.45 10.48 3.44
CA HIS A 48 -10.44 10.84 2.44
C HIS A 48 -9.92 12.27 2.62
N SER A 49 -10.83 13.24 2.78
CA SER A 49 -10.45 14.63 2.99
C SER A 49 -9.81 14.89 4.35
N ARG A 50 -10.29 14.19 5.38
CA ARG A 50 -9.80 14.36 6.76
C ARG A 50 -8.39 13.83 6.96
N PHE A 51 -8.05 12.71 6.34
CA PHE A 51 -6.75 12.05 6.51
C PHE A 51 -5.84 12.22 5.30
N ASN A 52 -6.26 12.98 4.29
CA ASN A 52 -5.52 13.18 3.05
C ASN A 52 -5.04 11.83 2.46
N VAL A 53 -5.99 10.93 2.25
CA VAL A 53 -5.80 9.63 1.60
C VAL A 53 -6.64 9.58 0.33
N LEU A 54 -6.16 8.86 -0.67
CA LEU A 54 -6.80 8.76 -1.96
C LEU A 54 -7.97 7.76 -1.91
N PRO A 55 -9.07 8.03 -2.60
CA PRO A 55 -10.12 7.03 -2.79
C PRO A 55 -9.60 5.89 -3.67
N THR A 56 -10.19 4.71 -3.54
CA THR A 56 -9.92 3.59 -4.45
C THR A 56 -11.17 3.26 -5.24
N ASN A 57 -11.02 3.03 -6.52
CA ASN A 57 -12.02 2.49 -7.43
C ASN A 57 -11.76 1.01 -7.78
N TYR A 58 -10.88 0.36 -7.01
CA TYR A 58 -10.53 -1.04 -7.22
C TYR A 58 -11.76 -1.94 -7.31
N SER A 59 -11.86 -2.67 -8.43
CA SER A 59 -12.98 -3.55 -8.79
C SER A 59 -12.46 -4.96 -9.11
N GLY A 60 -11.58 -5.50 -8.28
CA GLY A 60 -10.99 -6.82 -8.47
C GLY A 60 -11.37 -7.83 -7.37
N PRO A 61 -10.71 -9.00 -7.35
CA PRO A 61 -10.95 -10.04 -6.35
C PRO A 61 -10.75 -9.54 -4.92
N THR A 62 -11.69 -9.85 -4.04
CA THR A 62 -11.64 -9.42 -2.64
C THR A 62 -10.61 -10.20 -1.84
N GLY A 63 -9.63 -9.49 -1.27
CA GLY A 63 -8.62 -10.07 -0.36
C GLY A 63 -9.15 -10.34 1.06
N ILE A 64 -8.43 -11.15 1.82
CA ILE A 64 -8.81 -11.51 3.22
C ILE A 64 -8.90 -10.29 4.13
N THR A 65 -8.04 -9.30 3.97
CA THR A 65 -8.05 -8.04 4.73
C THR A 65 -9.37 -7.28 4.53
N SER A 66 -9.87 -7.23 3.29
CA SER A 66 -11.15 -6.60 2.97
C SER A 66 -12.33 -7.37 3.57
N VAL A 67 -12.29 -8.71 3.57
CA VAL A 67 -13.31 -9.55 4.22
C VAL A 67 -13.34 -9.31 5.72
N VAL A 68 -12.17 -9.32 6.37
CA VAL A 68 -12.06 -9.02 7.81
C VAL A 68 -12.56 -7.62 8.11
N GLY A 69 -12.13 -6.60 7.35
CA GLY A 69 -12.58 -5.23 7.53
C GLY A 69 -14.10 -5.08 7.38
N HIS A 70 -14.71 -5.78 6.43
CA HIS A 70 -16.16 -5.82 6.25
C HIS A 70 -16.88 -6.41 7.49
N ASP A 71 -16.41 -7.56 7.97
CA ASP A 71 -17.02 -8.21 9.14
C ASP A 71 -16.85 -7.38 10.41
N LEU A 72 -15.70 -6.71 10.60
CA LEU A 72 -15.48 -5.79 11.72
C LEU A 72 -16.50 -4.64 11.70
N ARG A 73 -16.67 -3.97 10.55
CA ARG A 73 -17.68 -2.90 10.39
C ARG A 73 -19.08 -3.40 10.69
N LYS A 74 -19.46 -4.56 10.14
CA LYS A 74 -20.75 -5.19 10.39
C LYS A 74 -21.03 -5.44 11.87
N ASN A 75 -19.98 -5.70 12.64
CA ASN A 75 -20.04 -5.91 14.09
C ASN A 75 -19.84 -4.63 14.92
N GLY A 76 -19.87 -3.45 14.29
CA GLY A 76 -19.84 -2.14 14.95
C GLY A 76 -18.44 -1.67 15.37
N ILE A 77 -17.38 -2.29 14.85
CA ILE A 77 -16.01 -1.80 15.02
C ILE A 77 -15.70 -0.82 13.88
N GLU A 78 -15.43 0.44 14.23
CA GLU A 78 -14.99 1.46 13.26
C GLU A 78 -13.72 0.99 12.57
N THR A 79 -13.80 0.69 11.27
CA THR A 79 -12.70 0.06 10.56
C THR A 79 -12.35 0.83 9.30
N SER A 80 -11.07 1.16 9.17
CA SER A 80 -10.50 1.75 7.96
C SER A 80 -9.46 0.81 7.34
N GLY A 81 -9.36 0.83 6.02
CA GLY A 81 -8.29 0.15 5.30
C GLY A 81 -7.34 1.17 4.69
N LEU A 82 -6.04 0.94 4.80
CA LEU A 82 -5.00 1.75 4.16
C LEU A 82 -4.12 0.87 3.28
N TRP A 83 -3.80 1.39 2.10
CA TRP A 83 -2.98 0.70 1.11
C TRP A 83 -1.93 1.66 0.58
N ALA A 84 -0.66 1.29 0.67
CA ALA A 84 0.44 2.05 0.11
C ALA A 84 0.73 1.59 -1.33
N ALA A 85 0.88 2.53 -2.25
CA ALA A 85 1.41 2.23 -3.57
C ALA A 85 2.94 2.11 -3.48
N VAL A 86 3.46 0.97 -3.95
CA VAL A 86 4.89 0.66 -3.97
C VAL A 86 5.38 0.74 -5.41
N PRO A 87 6.49 1.43 -5.71
CA PRO A 87 7.04 1.44 -7.06
C PRO A 87 7.28 0.02 -7.56
N HIS A 88 6.69 -0.37 -8.70
CA HIS A 88 6.76 -1.74 -9.23
C HIS A 88 8.18 -2.16 -9.61
N TYR A 89 9.06 -1.22 -9.97
CA TYR A 89 10.48 -1.50 -10.25
C TYR A 89 11.31 -1.79 -9.00
N LEU A 90 10.72 -1.69 -7.79
CA LEU A 90 11.32 -2.05 -6.51
C LEU A 90 10.79 -3.40 -6.01
N SER A 91 10.75 -4.40 -6.89
CA SER A 91 10.06 -5.68 -6.69
C SER A 91 10.68 -6.59 -5.61
N SER A 92 11.81 -6.26 -5.04
CA SER A 92 12.48 -7.10 -4.04
C SER A 92 12.64 -6.39 -2.69
N GLY A 93 12.12 -7.02 -1.63
CA GLY A 93 12.34 -6.61 -0.25
C GLY A 93 11.27 -5.68 0.32
N ALA A 94 11.54 -5.17 1.52
CA ALA A 94 10.68 -4.21 2.18
C ALA A 94 10.84 -2.81 1.55
N TYR A 95 9.75 -2.04 1.51
CA TYR A 95 9.76 -0.63 1.13
C TYR A 95 9.55 0.27 2.37
N PRO A 96 10.64 0.67 3.06
CA PRO A 96 10.55 1.38 4.35
C PRO A 96 9.76 2.68 4.26
N LYS A 97 9.86 3.41 3.15
CA LYS A 97 9.11 4.65 2.92
C LYS A 97 7.59 4.41 2.92
N GLY A 98 7.14 3.31 2.28
CA GLY A 98 5.73 2.89 2.30
C GLY A 98 5.28 2.47 3.70
N ILE A 99 6.12 1.75 4.44
CA ILE A 99 5.85 1.36 5.83
C ILE A 99 5.69 2.62 6.70
N GLY A 100 6.63 3.56 6.63
CA GLY A 100 6.57 4.82 7.37
C GLY A 100 5.31 5.63 7.07
N ALA A 101 4.93 5.73 5.79
CA ALA A 101 3.72 6.41 5.37
C ALA A 101 2.45 5.76 5.95
N LEU A 102 2.36 4.42 5.96
CA LEU A 102 1.26 3.69 6.59
C LEU A 102 1.22 3.87 8.11
N LEU A 103 2.38 3.84 8.79
CA LEU A 103 2.47 4.06 10.23
C LEU A 103 2.00 5.47 10.62
N ASN A 104 2.43 6.49 9.87
CA ASN A 104 2.02 7.87 10.09
C ASN A 104 0.50 8.04 9.94
N LYS A 105 -0.10 7.48 8.89
CA LYS A 105 -1.56 7.52 8.72
C LYS A 105 -2.30 6.72 9.78
N THR A 106 -1.76 5.59 10.22
CA THR A 106 -2.33 4.79 11.32
C THR A 106 -2.31 5.56 12.64
N SER A 107 -1.18 6.21 12.97
CA SER A 107 -1.02 7.09 14.14
C SER A 107 -2.09 8.20 14.14
N GLU A 108 -2.26 8.86 13.00
CA GLU A 108 -3.24 9.94 12.81
C GLU A 108 -4.68 9.46 13.01
N ILE A 109 -5.06 8.32 12.39
CA ILE A 109 -6.41 7.75 12.45
C ILE A 109 -6.74 7.27 13.87
N LEU A 110 -5.84 6.51 14.48
CA LEU A 110 -6.06 5.93 15.82
C LEU A 110 -5.79 6.93 16.94
N LYS A 111 -5.14 8.06 16.64
CA LYS A 111 -4.68 9.07 17.61
C LYS A 111 -3.77 8.45 18.69
N ILE A 112 -2.82 7.66 18.23
CA ILE A 112 -1.79 7.04 19.06
C ILE A 112 -0.42 7.52 18.59
N ASP A 113 0.54 7.59 19.48
CA ASP A 113 1.93 7.86 19.12
C ASP A 113 2.63 6.55 18.73
N ILE A 114 3.23 6.53 17.56
CA ILE A 114 3.98 5.37 17.04
C ILE A 114 5.40 5.83 16.77
N ASP A 115 6.37 5.25 17.46
CA ASP A 115 7.79 5.50 17.18
C ASP A 115 8.17 4.84 15.85
N ASP A 116 8.37 5.65 14.84
CA ASP A 116 8.77 5.24 13.49
C ASP A 116 10.24 5.58 13.15
N SER A 117 11.02 6.03 14.14
CA SER A 117 12.40 6.51 13.96
C SER A 117 13.31 5.48 13.27
N GLY A 118 13.15 4.20 13.59
CA GLY A 118 13.86 3.09 12.95
C GLY A 118 13.51 3.00 11.46
N ILE A 119 12.24 3.06 11.13
CA ILE A 119 11.75 2.99 9.74
C ILE A 119 12.19 4.21 8.93
N GLN A 120 12.21 5.40 9.52
CA GLN A 120 12.71 6.61 8.86
C GLN A 120 14.20 6.47 8.52
N SER A 121 15.02 5.94 9.45
CA SER A 121 16.43 5.68 9.21
C SER A 121 16.65 4.64 8.09
N GLU A 122 15.87 3.56 8.09
CA GLU A 122 15.90 2.56 7.02
C GLU A 122 15.48 3.16 5.67
N GLY A 123 14.48 4.04 5.67
CA GLY A 123 14.02 4.77 4.48
C GLY A 123 15.11 5.60 3.84
N GLN A 124 15.86 6.36 4.63
CA GLN A 124 16.99 7.16 4.14
C GLN A 124 18.12 6.30 3.55
N GLN A 125 18.43 5.17 4.20
CA GLN A 125 19.43 4.23 3.67
C GLN A 125 18.96 3.59 2.37
N PHE A 126 17.66 3.26 2.28
CA PHE A 126 17.06 2.69 1.10
C PHE A 126 17.09 3.68 -0.08
N GLU A 127 16.69 4.94 0.12
CA GLU A 127 16.79 5.99 -0.90
C GLU A 127 18.23 6.18 -1.40
N THR A 128 19.19 6.16 -0.50
CA THR A 128 20.61 6.26 -0.87
C THR A 128 21.06 5.09 -1.77
N LYS A 129 20.58 3.88 -1.49
CA LYS A 129 20.90 2.69 -2.30
C LYS A 129 20.29 2.79 -3.70
N ILE A 130 19.04 3.25 -3.80
CA ILE A 130 18.36 3.41 -5.09
C ILE A 130 19.02 4.52 -5.91
N SER A 131 19.32 5.67 -5.31
CA SER A 131 20.00 6.76 -6.00
C SER A 131 21.32 6.30 -6.63
N LYS A 132 22.12 5.50 -5.90
CA LYS A 132 23.34 4.91 -6.45
C LYS A 132 23.08 3.92 -7.59
N ALA A 133 22.00 3.16 -7.53
CA ALA A 133 21.63 2.27 -8.62
C ALA A 133 21.21 3.05 -9.87
N MET A 134 20.50 4.17 -9.70
CA MET A 134 20.11 5.07 -10.80
C MET A 134 21.33 5.74 -11.46
N GLU A 135 22.36 6.12 -10.69
CA GLU A 135 23.61 6.66 -11.25
C GLU A 135 24.30 5.69 -12.23
N ASN A 136 24.07 4.39 -12.04
CA ASN A 136 24.63 3.33 -12.87
C ASN A 136 23.72 2.84 -14.02
N SER A 137 22.50 3.39 -14.12
CA SER A 137 21.51 2.98 -15.14
C SER A 137 20.73 4.19 -15.63
N GLN A 138 21.12 4.69 -16.81
CA GLN A 138 20.45 5.81 -17.45
C GLN A 138 18.98 5.49 -17.78
N ASP A 139 18.70 4.25 -18.22
CA ASP A 139 17.34 3.81 -18.56
C ASP A 139 16.41 3.87 -17.35
N LEU A 140 16.90 3.45 -16.16
CA LEU A 140 16.15 3.54 -14.91
C LEU A 140 15.91 5.00 -14.50
N ALA A 141 16.91 5.87 -14.63
CA ALA A 141 16.79 7.28 -14.32
C ALA A 141 15.74 7.98 -15.21
N GLU A 142 15.78 7.72 -16.53
CA GLU A 142 14.80 8.24 -17.49
C GLU A 142 13.39 7.71 -17.20
N TYR A 143 13.28 6.44 -16.82
CA TYR A 143 12.00 5.85 -16.45
C TYR A 143 11.39 6.49 -15.21
N VAL A 144 12.19 6.67 -14.15
CA VAL A 144 11.73 7.35 -12.91
C VAL A 144 11.33 8.80 -13.19
N SER A 145 12.09 9.53 -14.03
CA SER A 145 11.74 10.90 -14.43
C SER A 145 10.37 10.97 -15.12
N LYS A 146 10.06 9.99 -15.98
CA LYS A 146 8.71 9.92 -16.61
C LYS A 146 7.61 9.66 -15.60
N LEU A 147 7.88 8.86 -14.57
CA LEU A 147 6.91 8.62 -13.49
C LEU A 147 6.71 9.85 -12.60
N GLU A 148 7.74 10.69 -12.44
CA GLU A 148 7.63 11.96 -11.70
C GLU A 148 6.78 12.99 -12.44
N GLU A 149 6.84 13.01 -13.77
CA GLU A 149 6.07 13.91 -14.62
C GLU A 149 4.63 13.44 -14.83
N ALA A 150 4.40 12.14 -14.76
CA ALA A 150 3.06 11.59 -14.87
C ALA A 150 2.24 12.02 -13.63
N GLU A 151 1.12 12.72 -13.84
CA GLU A 151 0.11 12.79 -12.78
C GLU A 151 -0.19 11.36 -12.35
N VAL A 152 -0.23 11.13 -11.02
CA VAL A 152 -0.50 9.80 -10.46
C VAL A 152 -1.86 9.32 -10.96
N ASN A 153 -1.87 8.77 -12.15
CA ASN A 153 -3.07 8.23 -12.78
C ASN A 153 -3.30 6.82 -12.24
N ILE A 154 -4.04 6.77 -11.16
CA ILE A 154 -4.25 5.59 -10.32
C ILE A 154 -5.20 4.60 -10.99
N GLU A 155 -6.01 5.05 -11.96
CA GLU A 155 -6.95 4.22 -12.69
C GLU A 155 -6.24 3.12 -13.48
N ASP A 156 -5.06 3.38 -14.02
CA ASP A 156 -4.27 2.39 -14.77
C ASP A 156 -3.56 1.36 -13.88
N SER A 157 -3.32 1.68 -12.61
CA SER A 157 -2.60 0.77 -11.69
C SER A 157 -3.44 -0.44 -11.24
N PHE A 158 -4.75 -0.42 -11.43
CA PHE A 158 -5.68 -1.47 -11.03
C PHE A 158 -6.38 -2.18 -12.20
N SER A 159 -5.96 -1.96 -13.45
CA SER A 159 -6.51 -2.71 -14.57
C SER A 159 -6.01 -4.16 -14.53
N GLU A 160 -6.94 -5.14 -14.65
CA GLU A 160 -6.59 -6.58 -14.72
C GLU A 160 -5.63 -6.86 -15.88
N ASP A 161 -5.74 -6.13 -16.99
CA ASP A 161 -4.88 -6.26 -18.17
C ASP A 161 -3.41 -5.92 -17.86
N ASN A 162 -3.14 -4.89 -17.06
CA ASN A 162 -1.80 -4.53 -16.63
C ASN A 162 -1.17 -5.57 -15.70
N LEU A 163 -1.97 -6.22 -14.85
CA LEU A 163 -1.48 -7.25 -13.93
C LEU A 163 -1.10 -8.54 -14.66
N VAL A 164 -1.89 -8.92 -15.67
CA VAL A 164 -1.63 -10.10 -16.49
C VAL A 164 -0.38 -9.89 -17.34
N GLU A 165 -0.24 -8.74 -18.01
CA GLU A 165 0.93 -8.40 -18.82
C GLU A 165 2.23 -8.36 -18.00
N GLN A 166 2.18 -7.80 -16.78
CA GLN A 166 3.33 -7.77 -15.85
C GLN A 166 3.71 -9.16 -15.33
N ILE A 167 2.73 -10.04 -15.09
CA ILE A 167 2.97 -11.43 -14.69
C ILE A 167 3.55 -12.23 -15.86
N GLU A 168 3.05 -12.03 -17.08
CA GLU A 168 3.56 -12.68 -18.28
C GLU A 168 4.98 -12.23 -18.61
N ASP A 169 5.28 -10.93 -18.50
CA ASP A 169 6.64 -10.40 -18.69
C ASP A 169 7.62 -10.91 -17.63
N PHE A 170 7.18 -11.00 -16.37
CA PHE A 170 7.98 -11.58 -15.30
C PHE A 170 8.29 -13.07 -15.54
N LEU A 171 7.27 -13.85 -15.91
CA LEU A 171 7.43 -15.28 -16.20
C LEU A 171 8.28 -15.54 -17.45
N ASN A 172 8.21 -14.67 -18.44
CA ASN A 172 9.00 -14.79 -19.66
C ASN A 172 10.48 -14.37 -19.46
N ASN A 173 10.75 -13.43 -18.55
CA ASN A 173 12.12 -12.99 -18.25
C ASN A 173 12.85 -13.88 -17.22
N GLU A 174 12.16 -14.58 -16.33
CA GLU A 174 12.78 -15.54 -15.40
C GLU A 174 12.80 -16.99 -15.93
N GLY A 175 12.17 -17.27 -17.07
CA GLY A 175 12.15 -18.60 -17.71
C GLY A 175 13.44 -19.03 -18.42
N GLY A 176 14.52 -18.32 -18.27
CA GLY A 176 15.77 -18.57 -18.94
C GLY A 176 16.96 -18.82 -18.04
N GLU A 177 16.83 -19.67 -16.99
CA GLU A 177 18.00 -20.35 -16.38
C GLU A 177 17.50 -21.29 -15.25
N PHE A 178 17.16 -22.52 -15.62
CA PHE A 178 17.30 -23.71 -14.76
C PHE A 178 17.89 -24.83 -15.59
#